data_fe89f1bed6b96d8ea34c3467c0dd8c54
#
_entry.id   fe89f1bed6b96d8ea34c3467c0dd8c54
#
_cell.length_a   1.000
_cell.length_b   1.000
_cell.length_c   1.000
_cell.angle_alpha   90.00
_cell.angle_beta   90.00
_cell.angle_gamma   90.00
#
_symmetry.space_group_name_H-M   'P 1'
#
loop_
_entity.id
_entity.type
_entity.pdbx_description
1 polymer ?
#
loop_
_entity_poly.entity_id
_entity_poly.type
_entity_poly.pdbx_seq_one_letter_code
_entity_poly.pdbx_strand_id
1 'polypeptide(L)'
;MDLTTERLVLHPITPAEAARIIAREPDEHDDWHPEYPLVDELDVLRGLVAADPDAVDSEFRLYMIRRRADGVAVGGIGFFGAPGVDGVVEIGYGLVPAARGSGFATEALVAAVRLAFARGASAVVADTVDDNVASKRVLEKAGFRTAWRRDGSVGYRLTASGAMQRG
;
A
#
# COMPACT_ATOMS: atom_id res chain seq x y z
N MET A 1 -6.35 3.66 -12.65
CA MET A 1 -5.15 3.98 -13.45
C MET A 1 -3.92 3.52 -12.69
N ASP A 2 -3.01 2.83 -13.37
CA ASP A 2 -1.74 2.38 -12.78
C ASP A 2 -0.84 3.56 -12.41
N LEU A 3 -0.18 3.45 -11.24
CA LEU A 3 0.87 4.38 -10.84
C LEU A 3 2.22 3.75 -11.19
N THR A 4 2.95 4.37 -12.10
CA THR A 4 4.25 3.87 -12.54
C THR A 4 5.37 4.62 -11.83
N THR A 5 6.31 3.88 -11.27
CA THR A 5 7.54 4.39 -10.65
C THR A 5 8.76 3.94 -11.46
N GLU A 6 9.96 4.15 -10.96
CA GLU A 6 11.19 3.71 -11.63
C GLU A 6 11.19 2.19 -11.87
N ARG A 7 10.87 1.40 -10.85
CA ARG A 7 10.98 -0.08 -10.87
C ARG A 7 9.67 -0.81 -10.66
N LEU A 8 8.58 -0.10 -10.35
CA LEU A 8 7.30 -0.70 -9.96
C LEU A 8 6.14 -0.15 -10.80
N VAL A 9 5.08 -0.95 -10.86
CA VAL A 9 3.74 -0.53 -11.23
C VAL A 9 2.81 -0.85 -10.06
N LEU A 10 2.11 0.15 -9.55
CA LEU A 10 1.05 -0.02 -8.57
C LEU A 10 -0.27 -0.09 -9.31
N HIS A 11 -0.81 -1.30 -9.43
CA HIS A 11 -2.04 -1.57 -10.16
C HIS A 11 -3.26 -1.57 -9.21
N PRO A 12 -4.27 -0.71 -9.44
CA PRO A 12 -5.46 -0.69 -8.59
C PRO A 12 -6.26 -1.97 -8.76
N ILE A 13 -6.40 -2.75 -7.69
CA ILE A 13 -7.07 -4.06 -7.71
C ILE A 13 -8.59 -3.84 -7.85
N THR A 14 -9.19 -4.50 -8.82
CA THR A 14 -10.64 -4.57 -8.99
C THR A 14 -11.26 -5.66 -8.11
N PRO A 15 -12.57 -5.62 -7.80
CA PRO A 15 -13.24 -6.71 -7.08
C PRO A 15 -13.11 -8.07 -7.77
N ALA A 16 -13.12 -8.12 -9.11
CA ALA A 16 -12.94 -9.36 -9.86
C ALA A 16 -11.52 -9.93 -9.71
N GLU A 17 -10.49 -9.08 -9.76
CA GLU A 17 -9.10 -9.49 -9.49
C GLU A 17 -8.94 -9.93 -8.03
N ALA A 18 -9.53 -9.22 -7.07
CA ALA A 18 -9.50 -9.60 -5.66
C ALA A 18 -10.08 -11.01 -5.44
N ALA A 19 -11.19 -11.33 -6.10
CA ALA A 19 -11.80 -12.65 -6.03
C ALA A 19 -10.84 -13.75 -6.55
N ARG A 20 -10.19 -13.53 -7.70
CA ARG A 20 -9.19 -14.47 -8.26
C ARG A 20 -7.98 -14.62 -7.32
N ILE A 21 -7.48 -13.52 -6.77
CA ILE A 21 -6.34 -13.52 -5.84
C ILE A 21 -6.66 -14.35 -4.58
N ILE A 22 -7.85 -14.14 -3.99
CA ILE A 22 -8.30 -14.92 -2.82
C ILE A 22 -8.41 -16.40 -3.14
N ALA A 23 -8.98 -16.74 -4.31
CA ALA A 23 -9.13 -18.12 -4.77
C ALA A 23 -7.79 -18.76 -5.21
N ARG A 24 -6.74 -17.96 -5.39
CA ARG A 24 -5.45 -18.36 -6.00
C ARG A 24 -5.63 -18.96 -7.41
N GLU A 25 -6.53 -18.36 -8.18
CA GLU A 25 -6.87 -18.75 -9.55
C GLU A 25 -6.46 -17.65 -10.53
N PRO A 26 -5.17 -17.54 -10.90
CA PRO A 26 -4.70 -16.55 -11.87
C PRO A 26 -5.29 -16.83 -13.25
N ASP A 27 -5.61 -15.77 -13.98
CA ASP A 27 -5.91 -15.88 -15.42
C ASP A 27 -4.63 -15.74 -16.27
N GLU A 28 -4.77 -15.77 -17.58
CA GLU A 28 -3.63 -15.70 -18.52
C GLU A 28 -2.84 -14.38 -18.48
N HIS A 29 -3.39 -13.34 -17.84
CA HIS A 29 -2.76 -12.04 -17.71
C HIS A 29 -2.21 -11.79 -16.30
N ASP A 30 -2.50 -12.70 -15.36
CA ASP A 30 -2.06 -12.60 -13.97
C ASP A 30 -0.70 -13.28 -13.80
N ASP A 31 0.32 -12.50 -13.50
CA ASP A 31 1.65 -13.01 -13.17
C ASP A 31 1.96 -12.72 -11.70
N TRP A 32 1.83 -13.72 -10.85
CA TRP A 32 1.97 -13.60 -9.40
C TRP A 32 3.17 -14.38 -8.90
N HIS A 33 3.93 -13.77 -8.00
CA HIS A 33 4.94 -14.51 -7.26
C HIS A 33 4.28 -15.68 -6.48
N PRO A 34 4.93 -16.86 -6.37
CA PRO A 34 4.33 -18.03 -5.69
C PRO A 34 3.86 -17.77 -4.25
N GLU A 35 4.50 -16.83 -3.55
CA GLU A 35 4.13 -16.44 -2.19
C GLU A 35 3.08 -15.30 -2.11
N TYR A 36 2.64 -14.78 -3.25
CA TYR A 36 1.58 -13.77 -3.32
C TYR A 36 0.19 -14.45 -3.37
N PRO A 37 -0.86 -13.91 -2.74
CA PRO A 37 -0.87 -12.75 -1.84
C PRO A 37 -0.33 -13.08 -0.43
N LEU A 38 0.05 -12.03 0.30
CA LEU A 38 0.36 -12.17 1.72
C LEU A 38 -0.91 -12.47 2.53
N VAL A 39 -0.74 -13.20 3.64
CA VAL A 39 -1.87 -13.58 4.52
C VAL A 39 -2.61 -12.34 5.02
N ASP A 40 -1.87 -11.29 5.39
CA ASP A 40 -2.44 -10.03 5.92
C ASP A 40 -3.25 -9.25 4.88
N GLU A 41 -3.05 -9.50 3.58
CA GLU A 41 -3.83 -8.86 2.51
C GLU A 41 -5.19 -9.50 2.30
N LEU A 42 -5.39 -10.74 2.73
CA LEU A 42 -6.61 -11.50 2.45
C LEU A 42 -7.88 -10.83 3.00
N ASP A 43 -7.80 -10.24 4.18
CA ASP A 43 -8.96 -9.57 4.79
C ASP A 43 -9.32 -8.29 4.05
N VAL A 44 -8.31 -7.53 3.60
CA VAL A 44 -8.51 -6.33 2.78
C VAL A 44 -9.11 -6.70 1.42
N LEU A 45 -8.62 -7.77 0.78
CA LEU A 45 -9.16 -8.29 -0.47
C LEU A 45 -10.61 -8.77 -0.33
N ARG A 46 -10.94 -9.47 0.75
CA ARG A 46 -12.33 -9.87 1.05
C ARG A 46 -13.25 -8.65 1.22
N GLY A 47 -12.75 -7.62 1.91
CA GLY A 47 -13.46 -6.35 2.04
C GLY A 47 -13.74 -5.70 0.68
N LEU A 48 -12.78 -5.74 -0.24
CA LEU A 48 -12.94 -5.20 -1.59
C LEU A 48 -14.00 -5.97 -2.41
N VAL A 49 -14.03 -7.30 -2.30
CA VAL A 49 -15.06 -8.14 -2.97
C VAL A 49 -16.46 -7.86 -2.42
N ALA A 50 -16.57 -7.58 -1.13
CA ALA A 50 -17.84 -7.29 -0.46
C ALA A 50 -18.30 -5.83 -0.61
N ALA A 51 -17.44 -4.94 -1.10
CA ALA A 51 -17.74 -3.51 -1.22
C ALA A 51 -18.74 -3.25 -2.36
N ASP A 52 -19.52 -2.19 -2.18
CA ASP A 52 -20.39 -1.67 -3.25
C ASP A 52 -19.51 -1.24 -4.45
N PRO A 53 -19.79 -1.73 -5.66
CA PRO A 53 -19.07 -1.33 -6.87
C PRO A 53 -18.97 0.19 -7.07
N ASP A 54 -20.01 0.92 -6.69
CA ASP A 54 -20.04 2.39 -6.80
C ASP A 54 -19.15 3.08 -5.75
N ALA A 55 -18.82 2.41 -4.64
CA ALA A 55 -17.90 2.90 -3.63
C ALA A 55 -16.42 2.66 -3.99
N VAL A 56 -16.15 1.84 -5.00
CA VAL A 56 -14.79 1.41 -5.38
C VAL A 56 -14.09 2.39 -6.34
N ASP A 57 -14.76 3.44 -6.79
CA ASP A 57 -14.20 4.43 -7.74
C ASP A 57 -13.24 5.45 -7.08
N SER A 58 -12.88 5.24 -5.83
CA SER A 58 -11.89 6.06 -5.14
C SER A 58 -10.46 5.57 -5.44
N GLU A 59 -9.54 6.50 -5.64
CA GLU A 59 -8.10 6.19 -5.73
C GLU A 59 -7.50 5.79 -4.36
N PHE A 60 -8.23 6.01 -3.27
CA PHE A 60 -7.88 5.54 -1.92
C PHE A 60 -8.29 4.07 -1.74
N ARG A 61 -7.57 3.17 -2.42
CA ARG A 61 -7.87 1.74 -2.52
C ARG A 61 -6.63 0.88 -2.40
N LEU A 62 -6.79 -0.43 -2.53
CA LEU A 62 -5.68 -1.37 -2.56
C LEU A 62 -5.07 -1.46 -3.96
N TYR A 63 -3.75 -1.42 -4.02
CA TYR A 63 -2.94 -1.58 -5.22
C TYR A 63 -2.06 -2.83 -5.12
N MET A 64 -2.00 -3.59 -6.19
CA MET A 64 -1.02 -4.66 -6.37
C MET A 64 0.32 -4.05 -6.75
N ILE A 65 1.40 -4.46 -6.08
CA ILE A 65 2.75 -4.04 -6.42
C ILE A 65 3.34 -5.03 -7.42
N ARG A 66 3.58 -4.58 -8.65
CA ARG A 66 4.22 -5.36 -9.72
C ARG A 66 5.62 -4.81 -10.00
N ARG A 67 6.59 -5.70 -10.22
CA ARG A 67 7.90 -5.29 -10.75
C ARG A 67 7.77 -4.94 -12.23
N ARG A 68 8.35 -3.82 -12.65
CA ARG A 68 8.36 -3.43 -14.07
C ARG A 68 9.20 -4.35 -14.93
N ALA A 69 10.25 -4.96 -14.35
CA ALA A 69 11.20 -5.79 -15.09
C ALA A 69 10.56 -7.05 -15.70
N ASP A 70 9.57 -7.63 -15.02
CA ASP A 70 8.95 -8.90 -15.42
C ASP A 70 7.42 -8.92 -15.27
N GLY A 71 6.80 -7.87 -14.74
CA GLY A 71 5.35 -7.77 -14.50
C GLY A 71 4.84 -8.56 -13.30
N VAL A 72 5.72 -9.25 -12.57
CA VAL A 72 5.33 -10.15 -11.47
C VAL A 72 4.81 -9.36 -10.27
N ALA A 73 3.64 -9.74 -9.77
CA ALA A 73 3.08 -9.22 -8.51
C ALA A 73 3.85 -9.76 -7.32
N VAL A 74 4.36 -8.85 -6.49
CA VAL A 74 5.24 -9.16 -5.34
C VAL A 74 4.72 -8.62 -4.01
N GLY A 75 3.57 -7.99 -3.98
CA GLY A 75 2.98 -7.45 -2.76
C GLY A 75 1.80 -6.54 -3.02
N GLY A 76 1.37 -5.88 -1.96
CA GLY A 76 0.28 -4.92 -1.98
C GLY A 76 0.58 -3.68 -1.15
N ILE A 77 -0.08 -2.59 -1.53
CA ILE A 77 -0.08 -1.32 -0.80
C ILE A 77 -1.47 -0.70 -0.95
N GLY A 78 -2.01 -0.17 0.13
CA GLY A 78 -3.35 0.40 0.02
C GLY A 78 -3.75 1.27 1.17
N PHE A 79 -4.82 2.00 0.93
CA PHE A 79 -5.44 2.88 1.89
C PHE A 79 -6.64 2.18 2.54
N PHE A 80 -6.82 2.40 3.83
CA PHE A 80 -7.98 1.92 4.60
C PHE A 80 -9.12 2.95 4.50
N GLY A 81 -9.58 3.23 3.28
CA GLY A 81 -10.64 4.18 2.97
C GLY A 81 -10.14 5.56 2.54
N ALA A 82 -11.07 6.41 2.16
CA ALA A 82 -10.81 7.81 1.81
C ALA A 82 -10.45 8.64 3.06
N PRO A 83 -9.81 9.82 2.89
CA PRO A 83 -9.51 10.70 4.01
C PRO A 83 -10.76 11.01 4.85
N GLY A 84 -10.62 10.97 6.17
CA GLY A 84 -11.65 11.41 7.09
C GLY A 84 -11.93 12.92 7.02
N VAL A 85 -12.81 13.41 7.86
CA VAL A 85 -13.16 14.86 7.94
C VAL A 85 -11.96 15.74 8.30
N ASP A 86 -10.95 15.18 8.93
CA ASP A 86 -9.67 15.82 9.26
C ASP A 86 -8.65 15.75 8.10
N GLY A 87 -9.00 15.08 6.99
CA GLY A 87 -8.13 14.88 5.85
C GLY A 87 -7.06 13.80 6.05
N VAL A 88 -7.11 13.03 7.13
CA VAL A 88 -6.13 11.98 7.43
C VAL A 88 -6.55 10.68 6.76
N VAL A 89 -5.59 9.98 6.14
CA VAL A 89 -5.77 8.65 5.56
C VAL A 89 -4.75 7.67 6.13
N GLU A 90 -5.18 6.44 6.36
CA GLU A 90 -4.30 5.36 6.81
C GLU A 90 -3.85 4.50 5.63
N ILE A 91 -2.58 4.08 5.65
CA ILE A 91 -1.97 3.24 4.62
C ILE A 91 -1.31 2.00 5.24
N GLY A 92 -1.40 0.88 4.52
CA GLY A 92 -0.69 -0.36 4.84
C GLY A 92 -0.03 -0.96 3.61
N TYR A 93 1.02 -1.75 3.80
CA TYR A 93 1.77 -2.37 2.70
C TYR A 93 2.49 -3.65 3.15
N GLY A 94 2.83 -4.48 2.19
CA GLY A 94 3.65 -5.66 2.40
C GLY A 94 4.25 -6.18 1.10
N LEU A 95 5.38 -6.87 1.21
CA LEU A 95 6.06 -7.54 0.11
C LEU A 95 6.28 -9.01 0.47
N VAL A 96 6.21 -9.89 -0.55
CA VAL A 96 6.69 -11.27 -0.40
C VAL A 96 8.15 -11.28 0.06
N PRO A 97 8.59 -12.25 0.89
CA PRO A 97 9.95 -12.27 1.42
C PRO A 97 11.06 -12.10 0.37
N ALA A 98 10.91 -12.74 -0.78
CA ALA A 98 11.87 -12.68 -1.88
C ALA A 98 12.03 -11.27 -2.50
N ALA A 99 11.06 -10.38 -2.34
CA ALA A 99 11.09 -9.02 -2.88
C ALA A 99 11.55 -7.97 -1.85
N ARG A 100 11.86 -8.38 -0.64
CA ARG A 100 12.33 -7.47 0.43
C ARG A 100 13.81 -7.13 0.28
N GLY A 101 14.22 -6.02 0.90
CA GLY A 101 15.63 -5.59 0.96
C GLY A 101 16.15 -4.85 -0.27
N SER A 102 15.31 -4.59 -1.28
CA SER A 102 15.67 -3.88 -2.53
C SER A 102 15.11 -2.45 -2.62
N GLY A 103 14.42 -1.97 -1.58
CA GLY A 103 13.82 -0.64 -1.55
C GLY A 103 12.45 -0.53 -2.22
N PHE A 104 11.84 -1.62 -2.64
CA PHE A 104 10.53 -1.61 -3.30
C PHE A 104 9.42 -1.08 -2.40
N ALA A 105 9.38 -1.47 -1.12
CA ALA A 105 8.38 -0.97 -0.18
C ALA A 105 8.47 0.55 -0.02
N THR A 106 9.67 1.10 0.12
CA THR A 106 9.89 2.56 0.20
C THR A 106 9.43 3.26 -1.09
N GLU A 107 9.78 2.71 -2.25
CA GLU A 107 9.39 3.26 -3.56
C GLU A 107 7.88 3.27 -3.74
N ALA A 108 7.20 2.17 -3.40
CA ALA A 108 5.75 2.04 -3.45
C ALA A 108 5.08 3.03 -2.47
N LEU A 109 5.57 3.12 -1.24
CA LEU A 109 5.04 4.00 -0.21
C LEU A 109 5.14 5.48 -0.62
N VAL A 110 6.29 5.91 -1.16
CA VAL A 110 6.47 7.28 -1.64
C VAL A 110 5.48 7.60 -2.77
N ALA A 111 5.27 6.68 -3.71
CA ALA A 111 4.31 6.88 -4.79
C ALA A 111 2.87 7.00 -4.28
N ALA A 112 2.46 6.11 -3.37
CA ALA A 112 1.12 6.15 -2.78
C ALA A 112 0.88 7.42 -1.95
N VAL A 113 1.87 7.87 -1.18
CA VAL A 113 1.80 9.11 -0.40
C VAL A 113 1.65 10.33 -1.31
N ARG A 114 2.39 10.39 -2.42
CA ARG A 114 2.25 11.46 -3.40
C ARG A 114 0.83 11.50 -3.99
N LEU A 115 0.27 10.34 -4.31
CA LEU A 115 -1.11 10.24 -4.76
C LEU A 115 -2.08 10.78 -3.69
N ALA A 116 -1.94 10.37 -2.44
CA ALA A 116 -2.80 10.81 -1.34
C ALA A 116 -2.80 12.34 -1.21
N PHE A 117 -1.63 12.96 -1.22
CA PHE A 117 -1.52 14.43 -1.13
C PHE A 117 -2.06 15.14 -2.39
N ALA A 118 -1.82 14.59 -3.58
CA ALA A 118 -2.38 15.11 -4.82
C ALA A 118 -3.93 15.04 -4.85
N ARG A 119 -4.52 14.12 -4.09
CA ARG A 119 -5.97 13.97 -3.93
C ARG A 119 -6.53 14.66 -2.67
N GLY A 120 -5.75 15.52 -2.04
CA GLY A 120 -6.19 16.42 -0.98
C GLY A 120 -6.08 15.87 0.45
N ALA A 121 -5.43 14.72 0.66
CA ALA A 121 -5.13 14.29 2.01
C ALA A 121 -4.24 15.32 2.72
N SER A 122 -4.53 15.60 3.99
CA SER A 122 -3.72 16.50 4.83
C SER A 122 -2.55 15.78 5.47
N ALA A 123 -2.74 14.49 5.78
CA ALA A 123 -1.73 13.62 6.35
C ALA A 123 -1.99 12.16 5.98
N VAL A 124 -0.91 11.39 5.98
CA VAL A 124 -0.95 9.92 5.88
C VAL A 124 -0.40 9.34 7.18
N VAL A 125 -1.09 8.34 7.73
CA VAL A 125 -0.68 7.61 8.93
C VAL A 125 -0.50 6.14 8.59
N ALA A 126 0.41 5.49 9.31
CA ALA A 126 0.64 4.05 9.24
C ALA A 126 1.08 3.55 10.60
N ASP A 127 0.82 2.29 10.90
CA ASP A 127 1.33 1.66 12.11
C ASP A 127 2.04 0.35 11.80
N THR A 128 2.89 -0.06 12.71
CA THR A 128 3.59 -1.35 12.66
C THR A 128 3.86 -1.84 14.07
N VAL A 129 4.07 -3.15 14.21
CA VAL A 129 4.52 -3.72 15.49
C VAL A 129 5.93 -3.24 15.83
N ASP A 130 6.21 -3.07 17.12
CA ASP A 130 7.43 -2.39 17.57
C ASP A 130 8.73 -3.13 17.19
N ASP A 131 8.71 -4.44 17.07
CA ASP A 131 9.84 -5.27 16.65
C ASP A 131 9.99 -5.42 15.12
N ASN A 132 9.09 -4.86 14.31
CA ASN A 132 9.24 -4.84 12.85
C ASN A 132 10.21 -3.71 12.40
N VAL A 133 11.50 -3.96 12.56
CA VAL A 133 12.57 -3.01 12.22
C VAL A 133 12.55 -2.64 10.73
N ALA A 134 12.24 -3.60 9.85
CA ALA A 134 12.20 -3.36 8.41
C ALA A 134 11.10 -2.36 8.02
N SER A 135 9.89 -2.51 8.56
CA SER A 135 8.78 -1.58 8.32
C SER A 135 9.06 -0.19 8.89
N LYS A 136 9.64 -0.10 10.10
CA LYS A 136 10.06 1.18 10.69
C LYS A 136 11.03 1.94 9.77
N ARG A 137 12.03 1.25 9.22
CA ARG A 137 13.00 1.85 8.28
C ARG A 137 12.34 2.32 6.99
N VAL A 138 11.40 1.57 6.45
CA VAL A 138 10.63 1.97 5.26
C VAL A 138 9.87 3.26 5.52
N LEU A 139 9.14 3.34 6.63
CA LEU A 139 8.39 4.53 7.03
C LEU A 139 9.30 5.75 7.23
N GLU A 140 10.40 5.58 7.95
CA GLU A 140 11.38 6.65 8.19
C GLU A 140 12.03 7.16 6.89
N LYS A 141 12.43 6.26 5.99
CA LYS A 141 12.97 6.61 4.67
C LYS A 141 11.97 7.35 3.79
N ALA A 142 10.69 7.01 3.89
CA ALA A 142 9.62 7.72 3.19
C ALA A 142 9.27 9.08 3.82
N GLY A 143 9.89 9.44 4.94
CA GLY A 143 9.73 10.73 5.60
C GLY A 143 8.75 10.76 6.76
N PHE A 144 8.17 9.63 7.11
CA PHE A 144 7.28 9.52 8.26
C PHE A 144 8.05 9.73 9.56
N ARG A 145 7.34 10.25 10.56
CA ARG A 145 7.84 10.40 11.93
C ARG A 145 6.92 9.68 12.92
N THR A 146 7.50 9.17 14.01
CA THR A 146 6.74 8.56 15.10
C THR A 146 5.70 9.55 15.63
N ALA A 147 4.45 9.13 15.70
CA ALA A 147 3.33 9.90 16.21
C ALA A 147 2.82 9.38 17.56
N TRP A 148 2.84 8.04 17.75
CA TRP A 148 2.41 7.42 19.00
C TRP A 148 3.04 6.03 19.19
N ARG A 149 3.01 5.55 20.44
CA ARG A 149 3.39 4.16 20.81
C ARG A 149 2.34 3.62 21.76
N ARG A 150 1.84 2.41 21.52
CA ARG A 150 0.83 1.73 22.36
C ARG A 150 0.97 0.21 22.20
N ASP A 151 0.97 -0.50 23.34
CA ASP A 151 0.78 -1.95 23.40
C ASP A 151 1.59 -2.76 22.36
N GLY A 152 2.87 -2.43 22.19
CA GLY A 152 3.76 -3.12 21.24
C GLY A 152 3.63 -2.65 19.79
N SER A 153 2.89 -1.56 19.53
CA SER A 153 2.76 -0.93 18.21
C SER A 153 3.30 0.49 18.20
N VAL A 154 3.76 0.92 17.03
CA VAL A 154 4.25 2.28 16.76
C VAL A 154 3.47 2.87 15.60
N GLY A 155 2.85 4.03 15.82
CA GLY A 155 2.21 4.80 14.78
C GLY A 155 3.13 5.88 14.21
N TYR A 156 3.04 6.06 12.92
CA TYR A 156 3.82 7.02 12.13
C TYR A 156 2.89 7.97 11.38
N ARG A 157 3.36 9.18 11.15
CA ARG A 157 2.60 10.21 10.43
C ARG A 157 3.50 11.00 9.49
N LEU A 158 2.98 11.33 8.32
CA LEU A 158 3.56 12.28 7.38
C LEU A 158 2.48 13.30 6.97
N THR A 159 2.79 14.58 7.11
CA THR A 159 1.91 15.66 6.66
C THR A 159 2.30 16.13 5.25
N ALA A 160 1.34 16.70 4.53
CA ALA A 160 1.59 17.27 3.21
C ALA A 160 2.67 18.37 3.25
N SER A 161 2.66 19.22 4.26
CA SER A 161 3.67 20.26 4.48
C SER A 161 5.06 19.67 4.78
N GLY A 162 5.12 18.58 5.54
CA GLY A 162 6.38 17.88 5.85
C GLY A 162 6.98 17.18 4.63
N ALA A 163 6.16 16.70 3.71
CA ALA A 163 6.61 16.08 2.46
C ALA A 163 7.21 17.11 1.50
N MET A 164 6.66 18.32 1.42
CA MET A 164 7.15 19.39 0.55
C MET A 164 8.52 19.95 0.95
N GLN A 165 8.93 19.81 2.23
CA GLN A 165 10.23 20.30 2.72
C GLN A 165 11.42 19.38 2.38
N ARG A 166 11.16 18.20 1.82
CA ARG A 166 12.17 17.17 1.51
C ARG A 166 12.34 16.91 0.00
N GLY A 167 11.65 17.67 -0.82
CA GLY A 167 11.74 17.61 -2.28
C GLY A 167 12.89 18.37 -2.89
#